data_5f789f4748a0121e9abdc77cd263189d
#
_entry.id   5f789f4748a0121e9abdc77cd263189d
#
_cell.length_a   1.000
_cell.length_b   1.000
_cell.length_c   1.000
_cell.angle_alpha   90.00
_cell.angle_beta   90.00
_cell.angle_gamma   90.00
#
_symmetry.space_group_name_H-M   'P 1'
#
loop_
_entity.id
_entity.type
_entity.pdbx_description
1 polymer ?
#
loop_
_entity_poly.entity_id
_entity_poly.type
_entity_poly.pdbx_seq_one_letter_code
_entity_poly.pdbx_strand_id
1 'polypeptide(L)'
;MKKYDLENNKEKKKKILIETIFLASYIKRYGNFLLVSQQEKYSSSNDLVRCFQETFSSLQLLGVDCHFSIDFELQLETKSMIDVYHSFQLIVEQGFGNIDCIWVKAINQPAKVKLIVEIVSSQKLSDCQNSIESFDRQDNNYRFTYLIEKGSNI
;
A
#
# COMPACT_ATOMS: atom_id res chain seq x y z
N MET A 1 29.66 -10.82 24.71
CA MET A 1 28.84 -10.98 23.52
C MET A 1 29.73 -10.98 22.29
N LYS A 2 29.58 -11.95 21.43
CA LYS A 2 30.34 -12.01 20.18
C LYS A 2 29.91 -10.91 19.24
N LYS A 3 30.83 -10.39 18.43
CA LYS A 3 30.56 -9.32 17.44
C LYS A 3 29.36 -9.66 16.55
N TYR A 4 29.20 -10.92 16.16
CA TYR A 4 28.08 -11.44 15.37
C TYR A 4 26.73 -11.21 16.06
N ASP A 5 26.65 -11.46 17.37
CA ASP A 5 25.39 -11.28 18.12
C ASP A 5 25.00 -9.82 18.26
N LEU A 6 25.97 -8.91 18.35
CA LEU A 6 25.73 -7.46 18.37
C LEU A 6 25.13 -6.97 17.05
N GLU A 7 25.66 -7.42 15.92
CA GLU A 7 25.15 -7.05 14.59
C GLU A 7 23.73 -7.57 14.38
N ASN A 8 23.44 -8.83 14.76
CA ASN A 8 22.08 -9.39 14.70
C ASN A 8 21.09 -8.59 15.53
N ASN A 9 21.48 -8.18 16.74
CA ASN A 9 20.63 -7.39 17.62
C ASN A 9 20.34 -6.00 17.03
N LYS A 10 21.33 -5.37 16.39
CA LYS A 10 21.15 -4.08 15.71
C LYS A 10 20.18 -4.18 14.54
N GLU A 11 20.30 -5.23 13.72
CA GLU A 11 19.40 -5.45 12.58
C GLU A 11 17.97 -5.72 13.05
N LYS A 12 17.78 -6.52 14.09
CA LYS A 12 16.46 -6.76 14.67
C LYS A 12 15.83 -5.48 15.21
N LYS A 13 16.59 -4.65 15.93
CA LYS A 13 16.13 -3.37 16.46
C LYS A 13 15.73 -2.41 15.34
N LYS A 14 16.55 -2.36 14.29
CA LYS A 14 16.26 -1.55 13.10
C LYS A 14 14.95 -1.96 12.44
N LYS A 15 14.74 -3.26 12.24
CA LYS A 15 13.51 -3.81 11.65
C LYS A 15 12.29 -3.46 12.49
N ILE A 16 12.37 -3.63 13.82
CA ILE A 16 11.28 -3.30 14.74
C ILE A 16 10.96 -1.81 14.68
N LEU A 17 11.97 -0.95 14.65
CA LEU A 17 11.78 0.49 14.55
C LEU A 17 11.07 0.88 13.26
N ILE A 18 11.50 0.33 12.13
CA ILE A 18 10.90 0.61 10.82
C ILE A 18 9.46 0.11 10.79
N GLU A 19 9.19 -1.09 11.30
CA GLU A 19 7.83 -1.63 11.40
C GLU A 19 6.94 -0.74 12.26
N THR A 20 7.45 -0.23 13.37
CA THR A 20 6.72 0.69 14.24
C THR A 20 6.37 1.99 13.50
N ILE A 21 7.31 2.57 12.77
CA ILE A 21 7.08 3.78 11.95
C ILE A 21 6.05 3.49 10.87
N PHE A 22 6.16 2.36 10.20
CA PHE A 22 5.23 1.91 9.17
C PHE A 22 3.79 1.81 9.69
N LEU A 23 3.61 1.14 10.83
CA LEU A 23 2.29 0.99 11.45
C LEU A 23 1.74 2.33 11.97
N ALA A 24 2.57 3.15 12.59
CA ALA A 24 2.16 4.46 13.09
C ALA A 24 1.73 5.40 11.97
N SER A 25 2.46 5.40 10.86
CA SER A 25 2.11 6.19 9.67
C SER A 25 0.77 5.76 9.08
N TYR A 26 0.52 4.45 9.02
CA TYR A 26 -0.75 3.90 8.57
C TYR A 26 -1.91 4.38 9.46
N ILE A 27 -1.78 4.23 10.77
CA ILE A 27 -2.84 4.62 11.71
C ILE A 27 -3.20 6.09 11.54
N LYS A 28 -2.20 6.95 11.41
CA LYS A 28 -2.38 8.39 11.21
C LYS A 28 -3.12 8.67 9.89
N ARG A 29 -2.69 8.07 8.79
CA ARG A 29 -3.29 8.29 7.47
C ARG A 29 -4.68 7.71 7.36
N TYR A 30 -4.89 6.52 7.87
CA TYR A 30 -6.19 5.88 7.89
C TYR A 30 -7.20 6.73 8.69
N GLY A 31 -6.78 7.22 9.87
CA GLY A 31 -7.62 8.09 10.69
C GLY A 31 -8.00 9.38 9.97
N ASN A 32 -7.05 10.02 9.29
CA ASN A 32 -7.31 11.23 8.51
C ASN A 32 -8.29 10.96 7.35
N PHE A 33 -8.14 9.85 6.63
CA PHE A 33 -9.07 9.45 5.59
C PHE A 33 -10.47 9.21 6.12
N LEU A 34 -10.60 8.55 7.26
CA LEU A 34 -11.91 8.32 7.88
C LEU A 34 -12.61 9.62 8.21
N LEU A 35 -11.89 10.62 8.74
CA LEU A 35 -12.46 11.94 9.02
C LEU A 35 -12.92 12.63 7.75
N VAL A 36 -12.13 12.59 6.69
CA VAL A 36 -12.49 13.17 5.40
C VAL A 36 -13.71 12.47 4.81
N SER A 37 -13.80 11.14 4.90
CA SER A 37 -14.90 10.37 4.33
C SER A 37 -16.26 10.67 4.98
N GLN A 38 -16.26 11.17 6.23
CA GLN A 38 -17.48 11.59 6.91
C GLN A 38 -18.02 12.91 6.37
N GLN A 39 -17.18 13.73 5.74
CA GLN A 39 -17.52 15.05 5.21
C GLN A 39 -17.57 15.07 3.69
N GLU A 40 -16.71 14.32 3.03
CA GLU A 40 -16.51 14.37 1.57
C GLU A 40 -16.70 12.98 0.97
N LYS A 41 -17.69 12.85 0.12
CA LYS A 41 -17.92 11.60 -0.64
C LYS A 41 -16.81 11.33 -1.65
N TYR A 42 -16.27 12.39 -2.24
CA TYR A 42 -15.20 12.33 -3.24
C TYR A 42 -14.01 13.16 -2.78
N SER A 43 -12.82 12.67 -3.08
CA SER A 43 -11.55 13.32 -2.72
C SER A 43 -10.56 13.17 -3.87
N SER A 44 -9.49 13.96 -3.83
CA SER A 44 -8.43 13.88 -4.82
C SER A 44 -7.70 12.54 -4.74
N SER A 45 -7.40 11.96 -5.92
CA SER A 45 -6.54 10.78 -6.02
C SER A 45 -5.14 11.03 -5.41
N ASN A 46 -4.72 12.28 -5.30
CA ASN A 46 -3.44 12.63 -4.66
C ASN A 46 -3.39 12.24 -3.19
N ASP A 47 -4.52 12.14 -2.52
CA ASP A 47 -4.56 11.67 -1.12
C ASP A 47 -4.12 10.22 -1.02
N LEU A 48 -4.54 9.38 -1.95
CA LEU A 48 -4.11 7.99 -2.05
C LEU A 48 -2.63 7.90 -2.43
N VAL A 49 -2.19 8.73 -3.37
CA VAL A 49 -0.78 8.81 -3.79
C VAL A 49 0.13 9.10 -2.59
N ARG A 50 -0.23 10.06 -1.75
CA ARG A 50 0.54 10.37 -0.55
C ARG A 50 0.63 9.20 0.41
N CYS A 51 -0.46 8.44 0.56
CA CYS A 51 -0.46 7.24 1.40
C CYS A 51 0.54 6.21 0.90
N PHE A 52 0.56 5.94 -0.40
CA PHE A 52 1.54 5.02 -1.00
C PHE A 52 2.97 5.54 -0.83
N GLN A 53 3.20 6.83 -1.06
CA GLN A 53 4.52 7.43 -0.93
C GLN A 53 5.07 7.30 0.50
N GLU A 54 4.24 7.51 1.50
CA GLU A 54 4.66 7.35 2.90
C GLU A 54 4.97 5.90 3.25
N THR A 55 4.15 4.97 2.79
CA THR A 55 4.40 3.53 2.96
C THR A 55 5.71 3.14 2.29
N PHE A 56 5.93 3.59 1.06
CA PHE A 56 7.16 3.30 0.32
C PHE A 56 8.40 3.87 1.01
N SER A 57 8.31 5.07 1.58
CA SER A 57 9.42 5.67 2.33
C SER A 57 9.87 4.79 3.48
N SER A 58 8.93 4.20 4.21
CA SER A 58 9.24 3.26 5.30
C SER A 58 9.85 1.96 4.77
N LEU A 59 9.26 1.40 3.71
CA LEU A 59 9.73 0.12 3.15
C LEU A 59 11.10 0.23 2.49
N GLN A 60 11.41 1.38 1.87
CA GLN A 60 12.72 1.64 1.27
C GLN A 60 13.84 1.59 2.30
N LEU A 61 13.55 1.93 3.56
CA LEU A 61 14.52 1.78 4.65
C LEU A 61 14.89 0.32 4.92
N LEU A 62 14.05 -0.63 4.50
CA LEU A 62 14.31 -2.08 4.56
C LEU A 62 14.94 -2.62 3.27
N GLY A 63 15.20 -1.77 2.30
CA GLY A 63 15.75 -2.18 1.01
C GLY A 63 14.72 -2.66 0.00
N VAL A 64 13.43 -2.42 0.25
CA VAL A 64 12.37 -2.75 -0.72
C VAL A 64 12.43 -1.79 -1.88
N ASP A 65 12.41 -2.32 -3.10
CA ASP A 65 12.38 -1.53 -4.32
C ASP A 65 10.92 -1.16 -4.62
N CYS A 66 10.58 0.12 -4.50
CA CYS A 66 9.21 0.60 -4.63
C CYS A 66 9.07 1.53 -5.84
N HIS A 67 8.07 1.25 -6.67
CA HIS A 67 7.78 2.01 -7.88
C HIS A 67 6.31 2.39 -7.93
N PHE A 68 6.04 3.55 -8.48
CA PHE A 68 4.72 4.13 -8.54
C PHE A 68 4.50 4.80 -9.89
N SER A 69 3.41 4.47 -10.57
CA SER A 69 3.06 5.03 -11.88
C SER A 69 1.60 5.46 -11.89
N ILE A 70 1.35 6.70 -11.46
CA ILE A 70 0.06 7.38 -11.59
C ILE A 70 0.36 8.77 -12.13
N ASP A 71 -0.15 9.06 -13.33
CA ASP A 71 0.14 10.29 -14.08
C ASP A 71 -1.08 11.19 -14.25
N PHE A 72 -2.10 11.02 -13.43
CA PHE A 72 -3.33 11.81 -13.49
C PHE A 72 -3.79 12.19 -12.08
N GLU A 73 -4.57 13.24 -11.98
CA GLU A 73 -5.28 13.64 -10.77
C GLU A 73 -6.77 13.65 -11.07
N LEU A 74 -7.55 12.90 -10.30
CA LEU A 74 -8.99 12.74 -10.44
C LEU A 74 -9.67 12.81 -9.08
N GLN A 75 -10.97 13.14 -9.11
CA GLN A 75 -11.83 12.94 -7.93
C GLN A 75 -12.28 11.49 -7.91
N LEU A 76 -12.01 10.81 -6.81
CA LEU A 76 -12.35 9.41 -6.60
C LEU A 76 -13.23 9.29 -5.36
N GLU A 77 -14.01 8.21 -5.30
CA GLU A 77 -14.82 7.94 -4.10
C GLU A 77 -13.89 7.71 -2.90
N THR A 78 -14.05 8.53 -1.88
CA THR A 78 -13.18 8.52 -0.69
C THR A 78 -13.19 7.16 -0.01
N LYS A 79 -14.37 6.56 0.15
CA LYS A 79 -14.50 5.25 0.79
C LYS A 79 -13.75 4.16 0.04
N SER A 80 -13.84 4.16 -1.30
CA SER A 80 -13.11 3.21 -2.13
C SER A 80 -11.60 3.34 -1.97
N MET A 81 -11.09 4.57 -1.91
CA MET A 81 -9.67 4.81 -1.66
C MET A 81 -9.22 4.30 -0.29
N ILE A 82 -10.04 4.50 0.73
CA ILE A 82 -9.77 3.99 2.10
C ILE A 82 -9.68 2.47 2.09
N ASP A 83 -10.65 1.81 1.46
CA ASP A 83 -10.69 0.35 1.39
C ASP A 83 -9.46 -0.22 0.68
N VAL A 84 -9.05 0.41 -0.41
CA VAL A 84 -7.84 0.03 -1.15
C VAL A 84 -6.59 0.21 -0.28
N TYR A 85 -6.46 1.34 0.36
CA TYR A 85 -5.31 1.62 1.22
C TYR A 85 -5.23 0.64 2.40
N HIS A 86 -6.36 0.35 3.02
CA HIS A 86 -6.43 -0.62 4.10
C HIS A 86 -6.04 -2.02 3.64
N SER A 87 -6.59 -2.46 2.50
CA SER A 87 -6.24 -3.75 1.90
C SER A 87 -4.75 -3.85 1.59
N PHE A 88 -4.20 -2.82 0.96
CA PHE A 88 -2.77 -2.75 0.65
C PHE A 88 -1.91 -2.86 1.92
N GLN A 89 -2.28 -2.15 2.97
CA GLN A 89 -1.58 -2.21 4.25
C GLN A 89 -1.53 -3.63 4.80
N LEU A 90 -2.68 -4.33 4.81
CA LEU A 90 -2.76 -5.69 5.32
C LEU A 90 -1.93 -6.67 4.51
N ILE A 91 -1.88 -6.51 3.19
CA ILE A 91 -1.05 -7.33 2.31
C ILE A 91 0.44 -7.11 2.61
N VAL A 92 0.85 -5.86 2.75
CA VAL A 92 2.25 -5.54 3.07
C VAL A 92 2.62 -6.07 4.45
N GLU A 93 1.72 -6.01 5.43
CA GLU A 93 1.96 -6.57 6.76
C GLU A 93 2.22 -8.09 6.70
N GLN A 94 1.51 -8.83 5.84
CA GLN A 94 1.74 -10.27 5.67
C GLN A 94 3.17 -10.57 5.22
N GLY A 95 3.71 -9.75 4.33
CA GLY A 95 5.04 -9.96 3.75
C GLY A 95 6.14 -9.14 4.39
N PHE A 96 5.87 -8.42 5.46
CA PHE A 96 6.81 -7.47 6.05
C PHE A 96 8.16 -8.14 6.37
N GLY A 97 9.23 -7.56 5.84
CA GLY A 97 10.58 -8.12 5.97
C GLY A 97 10.94 -9.17 4.92
N ASN A 98 9.98 -9.59 4.06
CA ASN A 98 10.19 -10.60 3.02
C ASN A 98 9.78 -10.10 1.62
N ILE A 99 9.51 -8.80 1.50
CA ILE A 99 9.15 -8.16 0.23
C ILE A 99 10.41 -7.62 -0.42
N ASP A 100 10.61 -7.95 -1.69
CA ASP A 100 11.74 -7.47 -2.48
C ASP A 100 11.38 -6.23 -3.30
N CYS A 101 10.17 -6.21 -3.86
CA CYS A 101 9.75 -5.16 -4.77
C CYS A 101 8.23 -4.95 -4.69
N ILE A 102 7.81 -3.69 -4.80
CA ILE A 102 6.40 -3.31 -4.94
C ILE A 102 6.27 -2.35 -6.12
N TRP A 103 5.33 -2.65 -6.98
CA TRP A 103 5.00 -1.81 -8.12
C TRP A 103 3.51 -1.47 -8.09
N VAL A 104 3.17 -0.17 -8.06
CA VAL A 104 1.78 0.31 -8.10
C VAL A 104 1.57 1.09 -9.38
N LYS A 105 0.55 0.68 -10.16
CA LYS A 105 0.19 1.30 -11.41
C LYS A 105 -1.31 1.57 -11.43
N ALA A 106 -1.69 2.77 -11.87
CA ALA A 106 -3.11 3.12 -12.04
C ALA A 106 -3.42 3.35 -13.51
N ILE A 107 -4.55 2.82 -13.94
CA ILE A 107 -5.07 2.97 -15.31
C ILE A 107 -6.40 3.71 -15.24
N ASN A 108 -6.48 4.85 -15.93
CA ASN A 108 -7.70 5.64 -16.01
C ASN A 108 -8.63 5.02 -17.06
N GLN A 109 -9.72 4.42 -16.59
CA GLN A 109 -10.79 3.90 -17.45
C GLN A 109 -11.98 4.85 -17.43
N PRO A 110 -12.95 4.73 -18.37
CA PRO A 110 -14.03 5.71 -18.46
C PRO A 110 -14.85 5.91 -17.19
N ALA A 111 -15.20 4.84 -16.46
CA ALA A 111 -16.05 4.91 -15.27
C ALA A 111 -15.29 4.72 -13.96
N LYS A 112 -14.14 4.08 -14.00
CA LYS A 112 -13.38 3.65 -12.82
C LYS A 112 -11.89 3.81 -13.05
N VAL A 113 -11.14 3.87 -11.96
CA VAL A 113 -9.68 3.74 -12.00
C VAL A 113 -9.33 2.31 -11.62
N LYS A 114 -8.55 1.65 -12.46
CA LYS A 114 -8.01 0.33 -12.19
C LYS A 114 -6.63 0.48 -11.57
N LEU A 115 -6.49 0.03 -10.34
CA LEU A 115 -5.22 0.05 -9.62
C LEU A 115 -4.64 -1.36 -9.58
N ILE A 116 -3.42 -1.50 -10.06
CA ILE A 116 -2.71 -2.77 -10.08
C ILE A 116 -1.52 -2.66 -9.12
N VAL A 117 -1.47 -3.57 -8.14
CA VAL A 117 -0.36 -3.68 -7.20
C VAL A 117 0.35 -5.00 -7.45
N GLU A 118 1.62 -4.93 -7.83
CA GLU A 118 2.46 -6.10 -8.03
C GLU A 118 3.51 -6.16 -6.92
N ILE A 119 3.62 -7.31 -6.26
CA ILE A 119 4.52 -7.51 -5.14
C ILE A 119 5.34 -8.77 -5.37
N VAL A 120 6.66 -8.64 -5.24
CA VAL A 120 7.57 -9.77 -5.19
C VAL A 120 7.88 -10.06 -3.73
N SER A 121 7.50 -11.23 -3.25
CA SER A 121 7.64 -11.61 -1.84
C SER A 121 8.04 -13.08 -1.72
N SER A 122 9.00 -13.36 -0.84
CA SER A 122 9.35 -14.73 -0.47
C SER A 122 8.35 -15.32 0.52
N GLN A 123 7.60 -14.46 1.24
CA GLN A 123 6.50 -14.86 2.11
C GLN A 123 5.22 -14.98 1.28
N LYS A 124 4.44 -16.04 1.52
CA LYS A 124 3.15 -16.21 0.85
C LYS A 124 2.18 -15.10 1.25
N LEU A 125 1.58 -14.46 0.24
CA LEU A 125 0.55 -13.44 0.42
C LEU A 125 -0.81 -14.02 0.03
N SER A 126 -1.88 -13.55 0.68
CA SER A 126 -3.25 -13.97 0.40
C SER A 126 -4.18 -12.80 0.17
N ASP A 127 -5.24 -13.02 -0.60
CA ASP A 127 -6.24 -12.03 -0.98
C ASP A 127 -7.44 -11.99 -0.03
N CYS A 128 -7.20 -12.02 1.26
CA CYS A 128 -8.26 -12.12 2.28
C CYS A 128 -9.17 -10.88 2.39
N GLN A 129 -9.09 -9.93 1.46
CA GLN A 129 -9.84 -8.67 1.50
C GLN A 129 -10.91 -8.61 0.41
N ASN A 130 -12.12 -8.17 0.78
CA ASN A 130 -13.27 -8.07 -0.14
C ASN A 130 -13.14 -6.94 -1.17
N SER A 131 -12.23 -5.98 -0.97
CA SER A 131 -11.99 -4.87 -1.89
C SER A 131 -11.16 -5.24 -3.11
N ILE A 132 -10.57 -6.44 -3.14
CA ILE A 132 -9.76 -6.91 -4.25
C ILE A 132 -10.67 -7.44 -5.35
N GLU A 133 -10.57 -6.86 -6.56
CA GLU A 133 -11.32 -7.30 -7.74
C GLU A 133 -10.75 -8.60 -8.30
N SER A 134 -9.43 -8.71 -8.41
CA SER A 134 -8.78 -9.94 -8.85
C SER A 134 -7.41 -10.11 -8.21
N PHE A 135 -7.00 -11.38 -8.11
CA PHE A 135 -5.73 -11.78 -7.52
C PHE A 135 -5.10 -12.85 -8.40
N ASP A 136 -3.85 -12.62 -8.79
CA ASP A 136 -3.03 -13.57 -9.55
C ASP A 136 -1.71 -13.80 -8.84
N ARG A 137 -1.22 -15.04 -8.93
CA ARG A 137 0.08 -15.40 -8.40
C ARG A 137 0.86 -16.23 -9.42
N GLN A 138 2.13 -15.85 -9.60
CA GLN A 138 3.08 -16.66 -10.38
C GLN A 138 4.40 -16.69 -9.60
N ASP A 139 4.73 -17.85 -9.02
CA ASP A 139 5.89 -18.03 -8.13
C ASP A 139 5.82 -17.03 -6.95
N ASN A 140 6.83 -16.15 -6.82
CA ASN A 140 6.88 -15.12 -5.79
C ASN A 140 6.29 -13.78 -6.24
N ASN A 141 5.71 -13.73 -7.42
CA ASN A 141 5.05 -12.54 -7.96
C ASN A 141 3.56 -12.59 -7.67
N TYR A 142 3.05 -11.56 -7.02
CA TYR A 142 1.64 -11.41 -6.68
C TYR A 142 1.09 -10.17 -7.35
N ARG A 143 -0.08 -10.29 -7.97
CA ARG A 143 -0.79 -9.16 -8.56
C ARG A 143 -2.15 -9.03 -7.93
N PHE A 144 -2.42 -7.87 -7.35
CA PHE A 144 -3.71 -7.50 -6.79
C PHE A 144 -4.30 -6.38 -7.63
N THR A 145 -5.55 -6.52 -8.05
CA THR A 145 -6.24 -5.52 -8.86
C THR A 145 -7.42 -4.97 -8.08
N TYR A 146 -7.52 -3.64 -8.05
CA TYR A 146 -8.60 -2.90 -7.40
C TYR A 146 -9.30 -2.03 -8.43
N LEU A 147 -10.61 -1.83 -8.24
CA LEU A 147 -11.39 -0.86 -8.99
C LEU A 147 -11.86 0.24 -8.04
N ILE A 148 -11.58 1.49 -8.41
CA ILE A 148 -11.93 2.65 -7.60
C ILE A 148 -12.94 3.49 -8.38
N GLU A 149 -14.08 3.78 -7.77
CA GLU A 149 -15.13 4.60 -8.38
C GLU A 149 -14.66 6.03 -8.56
N LYS A 150 -14.95 6.60 -9.73
CA LYS A 150 -14.71 8.03 -9.99
C LYS A 150 -15.81 8.89 -9.39
N GLY A 151 -15.44 10.10 -9.01
CA GLY A 151 -16.39 11.15 -8.69
C GLY A 151 -17.19 11.54 -9.94
N SER A 152 -18.47 11.87 -9.76
CA SER A 152 -19.26 12.40 -10.85
C SER A 152 -18.78 13.81 -11.20
N ASN A 153 -18.35 14.00 -12.43
CA ASN A 153 -18.13 15.33 -12.97
C ASN A 153 -19.50 15.95 -13.27
N ILE A 154 -19.95 16.78 -12.36
CA ILE A 154 -21.12 17.61 -12.63
C ILE A 154 -20.64 19.00 -12.95
#